data_d744f053ac5aeed934da0af53ed518da
#
_entry.id   d744f053ac5aeed934da0af53ed518da
#
_cell.length_a   1.000
_cell.length_b   1.000
_cell.length_c   1.000
_cell.angle_alpha   90.00
_cell.angle_beta   90.00
_cell.angle_gamma   90.00
#
_symmetry.space_group_name_H-M   'P 1'
#
loop_
_entity.id
_entity.type
_entity.pdbx_description
1 polymer ?
#
loop_
_entity_poly.entity_id
_entity_poly.type
_entity_poly.pdbx_seq_one_letter_code
_entity_poly.pdbx_strand_id
1 'polypeptide(L)'
;MQSMIDRAKPGETIVVPSDLYEGPIVITKSLTIKPEGDVRIAAKGEQPALLIHASQVEVSGLTIIDPRNNPEQVVVLLKGFNNKLRNLKISTRGIGLKLEGASGSILEDIRIEGTADPQAGDTSFMNQGNGIDLFDSHDNVIRGAFLLGVQDGIYLEKSHRNEIADSRVENSRYAIHVMYAEDTDIRRNESVRNVTGAMVMEADRTEINGNRFIKSSDNVHSQGILLYEAANSVVTGNRIEGNRVGLYVEQSASNDISDNQLLHNFVGAQLSSSENNRLFRNDFISNVIQVQAEDSHNNQLRENFWDDHQGIDFSGSGRSDLPYKADPFFLTVTNAIPSLQILFNAPGMFVLESMFQNDTGNWMTDESPLMRPVHPPPSSDESQPSALWVSCILFLAGAVPFFRKGVKRI
;
A
#
# COMPACT_ATOMS: atom_id res chain seq x y z
N MET A 1 21.28 -29.41 -14.94
CA MET A 1 20.59 -29.33 -13.62
C MET A 1 19.66 -30.52 -13.41
N GLN A 2 18.67 -30.83 -14.30
CA GLN A 2 17.69 -31.89 -14.11
C GLN A 2 18.32 -33.26 -13.79
N SER A 3 19.33 -33.69 -14.53
CA SER A 3 20.01 -34.98 -14.31
C SER A 3 20.70 -35.09 -12.94
N MET A 4 21.07 -33.97 -12.33
CA MET A 4 21.61 -33.96 -10.95
C MET A 4 20.49 -34.19 -9.94
N ILE A 5 19.35 -33.50 -10.16
CA ILE A 5 18.13 -33.65 -9.35
C ILE A 5 17.63 -35.10 -9.40
N ASP A 6 17.57 -35.70 -10.60
CA ASP A 6 17.05 -37.06 -10.78
C ASP A 6 17.86 -38.10 -10.02
N ARG A 7 19.19 -37.96 -9.99
CA ARG A 7 20.14 -38.86 -9.32
C ARG A 7 20.23 -38.68 -7.82
N ALA A 8 19.89 -37.49 -7.31
CA ALA A 8 20.00 -37.18 -5.89
C ALA A 8 18.99 -37.99 -5.06
N LYS A 9 19.36 -38.28 -3.82
CA LYS A 9 18.50 -38.93 -2.83
C LYS A 9 17.65 -37.85 -2.10
N PRO A 10 16.48 -38.23 -1.58
CA PRO A 10 15.74 -37.33 -0.71
C PRO A 10 16.58 -36.80 0.45
N GLY A 11 16.46 -35.50 0.74
CA GLY A 11 17.21 -34.79 1.77
C GLY A 11 18.63 -34.36 1.36
N GLU A 12 19.09 -34.72 0.16
CA GLU A 12 20.45 -34.38 -0.30
C GLU A 12 20.57 -32.90 -0.70
N THR A 13 21.75 -32.35 -0.50
CA THR A 13 22.12 -31.02 -0.98
C THR A 13 22.82 -31.15 -2.34
N ILE A 14 22.29 -30.44 -3.34
CA ILE A 14 22.88 -30.36 -4.67
C ILE A 14 23.52 -28.98 -4.83
N VAL A 15 24.81 -28.97 -5.12
CA VAL A 15 25.52 -27.76 -5.55
C VAL A 15 25.47 -27.69 -7.06
N VAL A 16 24.84 -26.67 -7.60
CA VAL A 16 24.63 -26.50 -9.03
C VAL A 16 25.71 -25.59 -9.59
N PRO A 17 26.54 -26.06 -10.55
CA PRO A 17 27.55 -25.22 -11.18
C PRO A 17 26.95 -24.02 -11.94
N SER A 18 27.75 -22.94 -12.05
CA SER A 18 27.40 -21.75 -12.85
C SER A 18 27.20 -22.14 -14.31
N ASP A 19 25.97 -21.94 -14.81
CA ASP A 19 25.60 -22.19 -16.20
C ASP A 19 24.21 -21.61 -16.49
N LEU A 20 23.82 -21.60 -17.78
CA LEU A 20 22.47 -21.35 -18.26
C LEU A 20 21.77 -22.71 -18.51
N TYR A 21 20.81 -23.01 -17.67
CA TYR A 21 19.99 -24.22 -17.79
C TYR A 21 18.67 -23.93 -18.51
N GLU A 22 18.21 -24.85 -19.32
CA GLU A 22 16.86 -24.77 -19.90
C GLU A 22 15.84 -25.45 -18.98
N GLY A 23 14.71 -24.76 -18.76
CA GLY A 23 13.54 -25.35 -18.09
C GLY A 23 12.74 -26.29 -18.99
N PRO A 24 11.79 -27.06 -18.47
CA PRO A 24 11.41 -27.11 -17.07
C PRO A 24 12.42 -27.86 -16.18
N ILE A 25 12.71 -27.30 -15.02
CA ILE A 25 13.40 -28.00 -13.94
C ILE A 25 12.35 -28.47 -12.94
N VAL A 26 12.28 -29.78 -12.70
CA VAL A 26 11.23 -30.40 -11.89
C VAL A 26 11.84 -31.04 -10.63
N ILE A 27 11.32 -30.64 -9.46
CA ILE A 27 11.74 -31.15 -8.16
C ILE A 27 10.56 -31.91 -7.55
N THR A 28 10.68 -33.24 -7.41
CA THR A 28 9.62 -34.14 -6.90
C THR A 28 9.95 -34.81 -5.58
N LYS A 29 11.05 -34.40 -4.96
CA LYS A 29 11.51 -34.94 -3.68
C LYS A 29 12.17 -33.85 -2.85
N SER A 30 12.22 -34.02 -1.53
CA SER A 30 12.88 -33.12 -0.62
C SER A 30 14.36 -32.98 -1.00
N LEU A 31 14.81 -31.79 -1.31
CA LEU A 31 16.20 -31.46 -1.72
C LEU A 31 16.56 -30.05 -1.28
N THR A 32 17.85 -29.83 -1.08
CA THR A 32 18.41 -28.48 -0.97
C THR A 32 19.20 -28.15 -2.24
N ILE A 33 18.82 -27.09 -2.94
CA ILE A 33 19.49 -26.60 -4.16
C ILE A 33 20.27 -25.34 -3.83
N LYS A 34 21.58 -25.38 -4.04
CA LYS A 34 22.50 -24.25 -3.83
C LYS A 34 23.30 -23.97 -5.10
N PRO A 35 23.43 -22.70 -5.53
CA PRO A 35 24.25 -22.36 -6.67
C PRO A 35 25.73 -22.30 -6.29
N GLU A 36 26.58 -22.66 -7.22
CA GLU A 36 28.01 -22.35 -7.22
C GLU A 36 28.29 -21.29 -8.29
N GLY A 37 28.15 -20.01 -7.92
CA GLY A 37 28.23 -18.88 -8.84
C GLY A 37 26.91 -18.49 -9.45
N ASP A 38 26.91 -18.02 -10.69
CA ASP A 38 25.73 -17.50 -11.42
C ASP A 38 24.97 -18.63 -12.13
N VAL A 39 23.93 -19.13 -11.48
CA VAL A 39 23.06 -20.19 -12.02
C VAL A 39 21.79 -19.56 -12.56
N ARG A 40 21.56 -19.73 -13.87
CA ARG A 40 20.39 -19.18 -14.56
C ARG A 40 19.52 -20.29 -15.13
N ILE A 41 18.21 -20.09 -15.08
CA ILE A 41 17.23 -20.97 -15.70
C ILE A 41 16.44 -20.16 -16.72
N ALA A 42 16.47 -20.56 -17.99
CA ALA A 42 15.63 -19.97 -19.02
C ALA A 42 14.34 -20.78 -19.18
N ALA A 43 13.20 -20.12 -19.12
CA ALA A 43 11.91 -20.74 -19.40
C ALA A 43 11.83 -21.17 -20.87
N LYS A 44 11.29 -22.37 -21.14
CA LYS A 44 11.11 -22.91 -22.49
C LYS A 44 9.78 -23.65 -22.60
N GLY A 45 9.09 -23.40 -23.71
CA GLY A 45 7.76 -24.01 -23.94
C GLY A 45 6.69 -23.40 -23.02
N GLU A 46 5.67 -24.18 -22.72
CA GLU A 46 4.50 -23.72 -21.95
C GLU A 46 4.57 -24.02 -20.44
N GLN A 47 5.49 -24.86 -20.03
CA GLN A 47 5.61 -25.25 -18.62
C GLN A 47 6.39 -24.21 -17.79
N PRO A 48 6.20 -24.19 -16.46
CA PRO A 48 7.02 -23.40 -15.56
C PRO A 48 8.52 -23.70 -15.75
N ALA A 49 9.36 -22.67 -15.65
CA ALA A 49 10.81 -22.83 -15.69
C ALA A 49 11.31 -23.68 -14.50
N LEU A 50 10.69 -23.49 -13.35
CA LEU A 50 10.96 -24.25 -12.13
C LEU A 50 9.62 -24.76 -11.56
N LEU A 51 9.48 -26.07 -11.44
CA LEU A 51 8.33 -26.73 -10.82
C LEU A 51 8.80 -27.49 -9.58
N ILE A 52 8.29 -27.08 -8.43
CA ILE A 52 8.52 -27.75 -7.13
C ILE A 52 7.22 -28.45 -6.75
N HIS A 53 7.23 -29.77 -6.83
CA HIS A 53 6.10 -30.63 -6.47
C HIS A 53 6.53 -31.60 -5.39
N ALA A 54 7.06 -31.05 -4.30
CA ALA A 54 7.55 -31.77 -3.14
C ALA A 54 7.48 -30.89 -1.90
N SER A 55 7.61 -31.50 -0.75
CA SER A 55 7.70 -30.78 0.54
C SER A 55 9.13 -30.76 1.06
N GLN A 56 9.42 -29.79 1.93
CA GLN A 56 10.74 -29.63 2.56
C GLN A 56 11.87 -29.43 1.53
N VAL A 57 11.58 -28.71 0.46
CA VAL A 57 12.55 -28.30 -0.56
C VAL A 57 13.12 -26.93 -0.17
N GLU A 58 14.44 -26.79 -0.25
CA GLU A 58 15.09 -25.49 -0.11
C GLU A 58 15.79 -25.12 -1.43
N VAL A 59 15.46 -23.96 -1.99
CA VAL A 59 16.08 -23.42 -3.21
C VAL A 59 16.58 -22.02 -2.92
N SER A 60 17.81 -21.73 -3.27
CA SER A 60 18.36 -20.39 -3.04
C SER A 60 19.24 -19.90 -4.21
N GLY A 61 19.27 -18.58 -4.41
CA GLY A 61 20.27 -17.90 -5.23
C GLY A 61 20.19 -18.14 -6.74
N LEU A 62 19.00 -18.48 -7.28
CA LEU A 62 18.82 -18.71 -8.71
C LEU A 62 18.31 -17.47 -9.42
N THR A 63 18.72 -17.28 -10.67
CA THR A 63 18.15 -16.30 -11.59
C THR A 63 17.29 -17.02 -12.61
N ILE A 64 16.03 -16.61 -12.76
CA ILE A 64 15.08 -17.21 -13.70
C ILE A 64 14.66 -16.16 -14.72
N ILE A 65 14.83 -16.48 -15.99
CA ILE A 65 14.55 -15.58 -17.12
C ILE A 65 13.43 -16.19 -17.94
N ASP A 66 12.36 -15.44 -18.07
CA ASP A 66 11.24 -15.85 -18.90
C ASP A 66 11.10 -14.95 -20.14
N PRO A 67 11.51 -15.43 -21.33
CA PRO A 67 11.39 -14.67 -22.56
C PRO A 67 9.99 -14.72 -23.16
N ARG A 68 9.06 -15.47 -22.58
CA ARG A 68 7.70 -15.65 -23.12
C ARG A 68 6.89 -14.37 -22.93
N ASN A 69 6.09 -14.05 -23.92
CA ASN A 69 5.27 -12.84 -23.93
C ASN A 69 3.80 -13.17 -23.57
N ASN A 70 3.58 -13.85 -22.45
CA ASN A 70 2.24 -14.25 -22.01
C ASN A 70 2.04 -13.95 -20.52
N PRO A 71 1.13 -13.03 -20.14
CA PRO A 71 0.90 -12.63 -18.77
C PRO A 71 0.31 -13.75 -17.89
N GLU A 72 -0.32 -14.75 -18.46
CA GLU A 72 -0.91 -15.88 -17.71
C GLU A 72 0.09 -17.01 -17.45
N GLN A 73 1.28 -16.94 -18.05
CA GLN A 73 2.28 -17.98 -17.94
C GLN A 73 2.97 -17.96 -16.57
N VAL A 74 2.92 -19.08 -15.86
CA VAL A 74 3.63 -19.23 -14.58
C VAL A 74 5.12 -19.53 -14.82
N VAL A 75 5.99 -18.85 -14.10
CA VAL A 75 7.45 -19.03 -14.20
C VAL A 75 7.98 -20.00 -13.15
N VAL A 76 7.59 -19.79 -11.90
CA VAL A 76 7.90 -20.71 -10.79
C VAL A 76 6.60 -21.21 -10.21
N LEU A 77 6.40 -22.52 -10.17
CA LEU A 77 5.23 -23.13 -9.54
C LEU A 77 5.66 -23.94 -8.32
N LEU A 78 5.09 -23.59 -7.17
CA LEU A 78 5.34 -24.26 -5.90
C LEU A 78 4.07 -25.01 -5.44
N LYS A 79 4.21 -26.29 -5.25
CA LYS A 79 3.21 -27.16 -4.62
C LYS A 79 3.87 -27.95 -3.48
N GLY A 80 3.07 -28.28 -2.45
CA GLY A 80 3.56 -29.02 -1.29
C GLY A 80 3.84 -28.12 -0.08
N PHE A 81 4.47 -28.64 0.96
CA PHE A 81 4.47 -28.04 2.28
C PHE A 81 5.88 -27.74 2.79
N ASN A 82 6.01 -26.70 3.61
CA ASN A 82 7.24 -26.36 4.34
C ASN A 82 8.46 -26.18 3.42
N ASN A 83 8.26 -25.55 2.27
CA ASN A 83 9.32 -25.24 1.34
C ASN A 83 9.98 -23.89 1.69
N LYS A 84 11.25 -23.71 1.27
CA LYS A 84 11.97 -22.45 1.46
C LYS A 84 12.57 -21.98 0.14
N LEU A 85 12.16 -20.80 -0.31
CA LEU A 85 12.70 -20.15 -1.49
C LEU A 85 13.37 -18.85 -1.06
N ARG A 86 14.65 -18.68 -1.37
CA ARG A 86 15.42 -17.52 -0.92
C ARG A 86 16.29 -16.93 -2.04
N ASN A 87 16.41 -15.60 -2.04
CA ASN A 87 17.29 -14.89 -2.98
C ASN A 87 17.06 -15.29 -4.45
N LEU A 88 15.80 -15.43 -4.87
CA LEU A 88 15.47 -15.69 -6.26
C LEU A 88 15.31 -14.39 -7.01
N LYS A 89 15.82 -14.33 -8.24
CA LYS A 89 15.61 -13.22 -9.17
C LYS A 89 14.83 -13.72 -10.37
N ILE A 90 13.69 -13.12 -10.65
CA ILE A 90 12.79 -13.52 -11.74
C ILE A 90 12.52 -12.32 -12.61
N SER A 91 12.72 -12.48 -13.92
CA SER A 91 12.37 -11.48 -14.91
C SER A 91 11.36 -12.10 -15.88
N THR A 92 10.14 -11.54 -15.94
CA THR A 92 9.03 -12.14 -16.68
C THR A 92 7.95 -11.13 -17.04
N ARG A 93 7.16 -11.46 -18.05
CA ARG A 93 5.85 -10.86 -18.31
C ARG A 93 4.70 -11.64 -17.66
N GLY A 94 4.94 -12.89 -17.33
CA GLY A 94 3.97 -13.80 -16.70
C GLY A 94 3.91 -13.68 -15.19
N ILE A 95 3.25 -14.65 -14.56
CA ILE A 95 3.18 -14.80 -13.11
C ILE A 95 4.56 -15.27 -12.62
N GLY A 96 5.21 -14.43 -11.81
CA GLY A 96 6.58 -14.71 -11.37
C GLY A 96 6.70 -15.98 -10.53
N LEU A 97 5.96 -16.03 -9.42
CA LEU A 97 5.95 -17.18 -8.51
C LEU A 97 4.51 -17.48 -8.09
N LYS A 98 4.06 -18.71 -8.34
CA LYS A 98 2.73 -19.17 -7.94
C LYS A 98 2.83 -20.28 -6.90
N LEU A 99 2.11 -20.11 -5.78
CA LEU A 99 1.82 -21.13 -4.80
C LEU A 99 0.42 -21.68 -5.07
N GLU A 100 0.30 -22.98 -5.23
CA GLU A 100 -0.98 -23.64 -5.47
C GLU A 100 -1.13 -24.86 -4.55
N GLY A 101 -2.00 -24.74 -3.54
CA GLY A 101 -2.13 -25.75 -2.49
C GLY A 101 -0.83 -25.91 -1.69
N ALA A 102 -0.02 -24.87 -1.56
CA ALA A 102 1.27 -24.90 -0.86
C ALA A 102 1.15 -24.16 0.48
N SER A 103 1.52 -24.82 1.57
CA SER A 103 1.37 -24.23 2.91
C SER A 103 2.63 -24.36 3.76
N GLY A 104 2.76 -23.47 4.77
CA GLY A 104 3.88 -23.46 5.69
C GLY A 104 5.22 -23.10 5.05
N SER A 105 5.21 -22.48 3.87
CA SER A 105 6.44 -22.18 3.12
C SER A 105 6.97 -20.78 3.43
N ILE A 106 8.27 -20.58 3.24
CA ILE A 106 8.96 -19.33 3.46
C ILE A 106 9.54 -18.83 2.13
N LEU A 107 9.10 -17.64 1.72
CA LEU A 107 9.62 -16.90 0.59
C LEU A 107 10.41 -15.69 1.12
N GLU A 108 11.72 -15.67 0.92
CA GLU A 108 12.58 -14.66 1.50
C GLU A 108 13.48 -14.02 0.43
N ASP A 109 13.53 -12.68 0.41
CA ASP A 109 14.35 -11.91 -0.54
C ASP A 109 14.09 -12.28 -2.01
N ILE A 110 12.83 -12.38 -2.39
CA ILE A 110 12.39 -12.68 -3.76
C ILE A 110 12.33 -11.39 -4.55
N ARG A 111 13.06 -11.31 -5.66
CA ARG A 111 13.01 -10.17 -6.58
C ARG A 111 12.31 -10.57 -7.88
N ILE A 112 11.23 -9.86 -8.23
CA ILE A 112 10.49 -10.08 -9.47
C ILE A 112 10.37 -8.75 -10.21
N GLU A 113 10.79 -8.76 -11.47
CA GLU A 113 10.70 -7.61 -12.35
C GLU A 113 9.87 -7.96 -13.59
N GLY A 114 8.80 -7.20 -13.79
CA GLY A 114 7.99 -7.27 -15.00
C GLY A 114 8.79 -6.79 -16.21
N THR A 115 8.71 -7.52 -17.30
CA THR A 115 9.34 -7.13 -18.57
C THR A 115 8.36 -6.28 -19.39
N ALA A 116 8.03 -5.10 -18.86
CA ALA A 116 7.13 -4.17 -19.53
C ALA A 116 7.77 -3.59 -20.80
N ASP A 117 6.91 -3.24 -21.77
CA ASP A 117 7.31 -2.36 -22.86
C ASP A 117 7.71 -0.99 -22.29
N PRO A 118 8.95 -0.52 -22.50
CA PRO A 118 9.38 0.80 -22.03
C PRO A 118 8.51 1.96 -22.54
N GLN A 119 7.70 1.74 -23.58
CA GLN A 119 6.79 2.75 -24.15
C GLN A 119 5.39 2.75 -23.53
N ALA A 120 5.07 1.78 -22.66
CA ALA A 120 3.73 1.64 -22.10
C ALA A 120 3.38 2.69 -21.01
N GLY A 121 4.34 3.48 -20.53
CA GLY A 121 4.11 4.51 -19.51
C GLY A 121 3.57 3.94 -18.19
N ASP A 122 2.77 4.72 -17.48
CA ASP A 122 2.22 4.39 -16.15
C ASP A 122 1.25 3.20 -16.11
N THR A 123 0.86 2.66 -17.27
CA THR A 123 -0.04 1.50 -17.39
C THR A 123 0.70 0.22 -17.78
N SER A 124 2.02 0.21 -17.68
CA SER A 124 2.86 -0.92 -18.08
C SER A 124 2.48 -2.24 -17.39
N PHE A 125 1.91 -2.18 -16.20
CA PHE A 125 1.45 -3.35 -15.44
C PHE A 125 0.20 -4.02 -16.01
N MET A 126 -0.62 -3.35 -16.83
CA MET A 126 -1.92 -3.88 -17.30
C MET A 126 -1.82 -5.16 -18.14
N ASN A 127 -0.65 -5.42 -18.71
CA ASN A 127 -0.40 -6.60 -19.54
C ASN A 127 0.68 -7.49 -18.93
N GLN A 128 0.81 -7.49 -17.63
CA GLN A 128 1.73 -8.33 -16.86
C GLN A 128 0.94 -9.36 -16.04
N GLY A 129 1.59 -10.43 -15.64
CA GLY A 129 1.09 -11.31 -14.60
C GLY A 129 1.40 -10.78 -13.20
N ASN A 130 0.90 -11.48 -12.19
CA ASN A 130 1.18 -11.16 -10.79
C ASN A 130 2.64 -11.47 -10.43
N GLY A 131 3.17 -10.73 -9.43
CA GLY A 131 4.49 -11.03 -8.92
C GLY A 131 4.52 -12.34 -8.15
N ILE A 132 3.89 -12.38 -6.99
CA ILE A 132 3.69 -13.57 -6.16
C ILE A 132 2.20 -13.83 -6.05
N ASP A 133 1.76 -15.03 -6.39
CA ASP A 133 0.36 -15.44 -6.46
C ASP A 133 0.13 -16.65 -5.56
N LEU A 134 -0.76 -16.54 -4.58
CA LEU A 134 -1.15 -17.61 -3.66
C LEU A 134 -2.60 -18.01 -3.92
N PHE A 135 -2.80 -19.26 -4.29
CA PHE A 135 -4.13 -19.85 -4.43
C PHE A 135 -4.26 -21.07 -3.52
N ASP A 136 -5.28 -21.07 -2.64
CA ASP A 136 -5.53 -22.15 -1.67
C ASP A 136 -4.24 -22.55 -0.91
N SER A 137 -3.49 -21.53 -0.44
CA SER A 137 -2.15 -21.68 0.12
C SER A 137 -2.03 -20.93 1.45
N HIS A 138 -1.86 -21.68 2.54
CA HIS A 138 -2.04 -21.20 3.90
C HIS A 138 -0.72 -21.17 4.69
N ASP A 139 -0.70 -20.39 5.77
CA ASP A 139 0.40 -20.42 6.75
C ASP A 139 1.79 -20.12 6.13
N ASN A 140 1.84 -19.35 5.02
CA ASN A 140 3.10 -19.00 4.37
C ASN A 140 3.61 -17.65 4.87
N VAL A 141 4.93 -17.47 4.80
CA VAL A 141 5.62 -16.22 5.13
C VAL A 141 6.31 -15.68 3.89
N ILE A 142 5.97 -14.45 3.50
CA ILE A 142 6.62 -13.69 2.43
C ILE A 142 7.34 -12.52 3.08
N ARG A 143 8.67 -12.48 2.97
CA ARG A 143 9.47 -11.44 3.60
C ARG A 143 10.57 -10.92 2.68
N GLY A 144 10.78 -9.58 2.71
CA GLY A 144 11.86 -8.94 1.95
C GLY A 144 11.68 -9.03 0.44
N ALA A 145 10.45 -9.24 -0.06
CA ALA A 145 10.20 -9.29 -1.49
C ALA A 145 10.34 -7.89 -2.12
N PHE A 146 10.95 -7.81 -3.30
CA PHE A 146 10.98 -6.63 -4.14
C PHE A 146 10.30 -6.92 -5.47
N LEU A 147 9.16 -6.27 -5.73
CA LEU A 147 8.32 -6.51 -6.89
C LEU A 147 8.15 -5.21 -7.67
N LEU A 148 8.44 -5.25 -8.97
CA LEU A 148 8.45 -4.06 -9.82
C LEU A 148 7.72 -4.31 -11.14
N GLY A 149 6.74 -3.47 -11.45
CA GLY A 149 6.09 -3.44 -12.76
C GLY A 149 5.31 -4.71 -13.10
N VAL A 150 4.70 -5.35 -12.11
CA VAL A 150 3.83 -6.53 -12.24
C VAL A 150 2.36 -6.11 -12.11
N GLN A 151 1.40 -6.97 -12.47
CA GLN A 151 -0.02 -6.62 -12.36
C GLN A 151 -0.40 -6.39 -10.91
N ASP A 152 -0.42 -7.41 -10.08
CA ASP A 152 -0.51 -7.30 -8.63
C ASP A 152 0.80 -7.77 -8.01
N GLY A 153 1.31 -7.03 -7.05
CA GLY A 153 2.57 -7.40 -6.41
C GLY A 153 2.45 -8.75 -5.72
N ILE A 154 1.66 -8.83 -4.65
CA ILE A 154 1.38 -10.05 -3.91
C ILE A 154 -0.14 -10.25 -3.91
N TYR A 155 -0.60 -11.33 -4.53
CA TYR A 155 -2.00 -11.69 -4.62
C TYR A 155 -2.30 -12.95 -3.82
N LEU A 156 -3.31 -12.88 -2.95
CA LEU A 156 -3.81 -13.99 -2.14
C LEU A 156 -5.27 -14.24 -2.49
N GLU A 157 -5.58 -15.46 -2.93
CA GLU A 157 -6.97 -15.92 -3.12
C GLU A 157 -7.21 -17.19 -2.32
N LYS A 158 -8.23 -17.17 -1.46
CA LYS A 158 -8.60 -18.30 -0.59
C LYS A 158 -7.42 -18.84 0.23
N SER A 159 -6.53 -17.93 0.64
CA SER A 159 -5.24 -18.24 1.25
C SER A 159 -5.15 -17.61 2.64
N HIS A 160 -5.33 -18.41 3.68
CA HIS A 160 -5.51 -17.96 5.06
C HIS A 160 -4.21 -17.98 5.87
N ARG A 161 -4.12 -17.17 6.92
CA ARG A 161 -3.02 -17.12 7.89
C ARG A 161 -1.64 -16.93 7.25
N ASN A 162 -1.59 -16.08 6.23
CA ASN A 162 -0.32 -15.74 5.58
C ASN A 162 0.26 -14.45 6.18
N GLU A 163 1.57 -14.37 6.25
CA GLU A 163 2.31 -13.18 6.66
C GLU A 163 3.01 -12.55 5.44
N ILE A 164 2.83 -11.24 5.25
CA ILE A 164 3.51 -10.43 4.24
C ILE A 164 4.25 -9.32 4.97
N ALA A 165 5.58 -9.38 5.01
CA ALA A 165 6.36 -8.45 5.79
C ALA A 165 7.58 -7.89 5.06
N ASP A 166 7.99 -6.66 5.46
CA ASP A 166 9.26 -6.04 5.07
C ASP A 166 9.49 -6.04 3.54
N SER A 167 8.41 -6.01 2.75
CA SER A 167 8.42 -6.11 1.30
C SER A 167 8.15 -4.77 0.64
N ARG A 168 8.65 -4.59 -0.59
CA ARG A 168 8.48 -3.37 -1.38
C ARG A 168 7.89 -3.70 -2.76
N VAL A 169 6.81 -3.01 -3.10
CA VAL A 169 6.12 -3.15 -4.39
C VAL A 169 6.03 -1.81 -5.07
N GLU A 170 6.43 -1.76 -6.35
CA GLU A 170 6.42 -0.54 -7.16
C GLU A 170 5.78 -0.74 -8.52
N ASN A 171 5.08 0.31 -8.99
CA ASN A 171 4.52 0.41 -10.34
C ASN A 171 3.62 -0.80 -10.71
N SER A 172 2.68 -1.12 -9.82
CA SER A 172 1.72 -2.22 -9.98
C SER A 172 0.28 -1.69 -9.84
N ARG A 173 -0.70 -2.50 -10.24
CA ARG A 173 -2.11 -2.19 -9.98
C ARG A 173 -2.37 -2.19 -8.48
N TYR A 174 -2.16 -3.30 -7.82
CA TYR A 174 -2.25 -3.44 -6.38
C TYR A 174 -0.89 -3.89 -5.82
N ALA A 175 -0.41 -3.24 -4.76
CA ALA A 175 0.82 -3.72 -4.15
C ALA A 175 0.57 -5.04 -3.41
N ILE A 176 -0.49 -5.10 -2.61
CA ILE A 176 -0.95 -6.29 -1.91
C ILE A 176 -2.45 -6.42 -2.15
N HIS A 177 -2.88 -7.58 -2.64
CA HIS A 177 -4.27 -7.88 -2.93
C HIS A 177 -4.67 -9.17 -2.18
N VAL A 178 -5.57 -9.03 -1.23
CA VAL A 178 -6.10 -10.13 -0.41
C VAL A 178 -7.55 -10.34 -0.76
N MET A 179 -7.93 -11.56 -1.15
CA MET A 179 -9.28 -11.90 -1.56
C MET A 179 -9.72 -13.26 -0.97
N TYR A 180 -10.90 -13.27 -0.38
CA TYR A 180 -11.48 -14.49 0.27
C TYR A 180 -10.54 -15.13 1.30
N ALA A 181 -9.84 -14.32 2.10
CA ALA A 181 -8.84 -14.80 3.04
C ALA A 181 -9.15 -14.37 4.48
N GLU A 182 -8.66 -15.13 5.44
CA GLU A 182 -8.79 -14.86 6.86
C GLU A 182 -7.42 -14.82 7.53
N ASP A 183 -7.32 -14.07 8.64
CA ASP A 183 -6.13 -14.04 9.50
C ASP A 183 -4.83 -13.68 8.74
N THR A 184 -4.88 -12.72 7.81
CA THR A 184 -3.72 -12.27 7.05
C THR A 184 -2.99 -11.15 7.78
N ASP A 185 -1.67 -11.26 7.93
CA ASP A 185 -0.81 -10.24 8.56
C ASP A 185 0.02 -9.50 7.49
N ILE A 186 -0.20 -8.18 7.35
CA ILE A 186 0.48 -7.30 6.40
C ILE A 186 1.24 -6.25 7.20
N ARG A 187 2.56 -6.37 7.30
CA ARG A 187 3.31 -5.49 8.18
C ARG A 187 4.63 -4.96 7.62
N ARG A 188 4.91 -3.68 7.89
CA ARG A 188 6.14 -2.97 7.51
C ARG A 188 6.49 -3.07 6.02
N ASN A 189 5.47 -3.12 5.16
CA ASN A 189 5.66 -3.11 3.72
C ASN A 189 5.67 -1.67 3.19
N GLU A 190 6.28 -1.49 2.05
CA GLU A 190 6.32 -0.23 1.33
C GLU A 190 5.68 -0.37 -0.05
N SER A 191 4.62 0.38 -0.29
CA SER A 191 3.91 0.48 -1.57
C SER A 191 4.20 1.84 -2.20
N VAL A 192 4.81 1.84 -3.38
CA VAL A 192 5.22 3.09 -4.06
C VAL A 192 4.76 3.08 -5.51
N ARG A 193 4.08 4.14 -5.93
CA ARG A 193 3.57 4.28 -7.30
C ARG A 193 2.71 3.11 -7.79
N ASN A 194 1.93 2.51 -6.91
CA ASN A 194 0.90 1.54 -7.27
C ASN A 194 -0.45 2.24 -7.41
N VAL A 195 -1.43 1.71 -8.09
CA VAL A 195 -2.78 2.31 -8.15
C VAL A 195 -3.46 2.19 -6.78
N THR A 196 -3.39 1.03 -6.14
CA THR A 196 -3.85 0.83 -4.76
C THR A 196 -2.73 0.18 -3.95
N GLY A 197 -2.51 0.69 -2.73
CA GLY A 197 -1.48 0.17 -1.84
C GLY A 197 -1.84 -1.22 -1.31
N ALA A 198 -2.92 -1.33 -0.57
CA ALA A 198 -3.47 -2.63 -0.15
C ALA A 198 -4.96 -2.69 -0.51
N MET A 199 -5.37 -3.74 -1.19
CA MET A 199 -6.77 -4.08 -1.43
C MET A 199 -7.11 -5.35 -0.65
N VAL A 200 -8.04 -5.22 0.29
CA VAL A 200 -8.53 -6.32 1.13
C VAL A 200 -10.00 -6.50 0.83
N MET A 201 -10.34 -7.61 0.17
CA MET A 201 -11.67 -7.85 -0.36
C MET A 201 -12.24 -9.17 0.18
N GLU A 202 -13.49 -9.13 0.65
CA GLU A 202 -14.19 -10.30 1.19
C GLU A 202 -13.32 -11.10 2.18
N ALA A 203 -12.69 -10.35 3.10
CA ALA A 203 -11.69 -10.87 4.02
C ALA A 203 -12.07 -10.60 5.49
N ASP A 204 -11.62 -11.46 6.38
CA ASP A 204 -11.90 -11.35 7.81
C ASP A 204 -10.62 -11.39 8.64
N ARG A 205 -10.55 -10.61 9.72
CA ARG A 205 -9.41 -10.55 10.63
C ARG A 205 -8.06 -10.31 9.94
N THR A 206 -8.03 -9.37 9.00
CA THR A 206 -6.78 -8.94 8.38
C THR A 206 -6.11 -7.87 9.26
N GLU A 207 -4.84 -8.04 9.56
CA GLU A 207 -4.03 -7.05 10.27
C GLU A 207 -3.12 -6.29 9.29
N ILE A 208 -3.25 -4.95 9.23
CA ILE A 208 -2.45 -4.07 8.39
C ILE A 208 -1.69 -3.12 9.30
N ASN A 209 -0.41 -3.39 9.57
CA ASN A 209 0.34 -2.72 10.62
C ASN A 209 1.67 -2.13 10.14
N GLY A 210 1.88 -0.84 10.43
CA GLY A 210 3.18 -0.19 10.23
C GLY A 210 3.66 -0.11 8.77
N ASN A 211 2.75 -0.14 7.81
CA ASN A 211 3.09 -0.06 6.40
C ASN A 211 3.17 1.40 5.92
N ARG A 212 3.82 1.59 4.78
CA ARG A 212 3.90 2.88 4.07
C ARG A 212 3.25 2.77 2.71
N PHE A 213 2.12 3.45 2.53
CA PHE A 213 1.39 3.54 1.27
C PHE A 213 1.56 4.94 0.70
N ILE A 214 2.54 5.10 -0.18
CA ILE A 214 2.93 6.39 -0.74
C ILE A 214 2.38 6.52 -2.14
N LYS A 215 1.78 7.67 -2.42
CA LYS A 215 1.19 7.99 -3.71
C LYS A 215 2.01 7.51 -4.86
N SER A 216 1.28 7.06 -5.75
CA SER A 216 1.69 6.29 -6.82
C SER A 216 1.57 6.96 -8.14
N SER A 217 0.49 7.39 -8.55
CA SER A 217 0.29 7.81 -9.93
C SER A 217 -0.71 8.97 -9.98
N ASP A 218 -0.80 9.63 -11.11
CA ASP A 218 -1.85 10.61 -11.40
C ASP A 218 -3.23 9.93 -11.61
N ASN A 219 -3.34 8.64 -11.26
CA ASN A 219 -4.57 7.88 -11.38
C ASN A 219 -5.61 8.41 -10.38
N VAL A 220 -6.77 8.79 -10.89
CA VAL A 220 -7.89 9.31 -10.12
C VAL A 220 -8.54 8.26 -9.20
N HIS A 221 -8.22 7.00 -9.37
CA HIS A 221 -8.70 5.87 -8.56
C HIS A 221 -7.67 5.41 -7.54
N SER A 222 -6.59 6.17 -7.31
CA SER A 222 -5.55 5.73 -6.36
C SER A 222 -6.05 5.73 -4.92
N GLN A 223 -5.84 4.60 -4.26
CA GLN A 223 -6.19 4.41 -2.86
C GLN A 223 -4.97 3.91 -2.09
N GLY A 224 -4.81 4.42 -0.86
CA GLY A 224 -3.77 3.89 0.03
C GLY A 224 -4.13 2.49 0.50
N ILE A 225 -5.28 2.37 1.18
CA ILE A 225 -5.87 1.10 1.61
C ILE A 225 -7.33 1.09 1.18
N LEU A 226 -7.77 -0.02 0.58
CA LEU A 226 -9.19 -0.32 0.31
C LEU A 226 -9.59 -1.55 1.09
N LEU A 227 -10.57 -1.40 1.99
CA LEU A 227 -11.31 -2.47 2.63
C LEU A 227 -12.67 -2.59 1.91
N TYR A 228 -12.92 -3.68 1.22
CA TYR A 228 -14.17 -3.95 0.51
C TYR A 228 -14.78 -5.27 1.02
N GLU A 229 -15.99 -5.19 1.57
CA GLU A 229 -16.63 -6.35 2.21
C GLU A 229 -15.72 -7.04 3.25
N ALA A 230 -14.90 -6.23 3.95
CA ALA A 230 -13.95 -6.71 4.96
C ALA A 230 -14.52 -6.52 6.37
N ALA A 231 -14.27 -7.49 7.26
CA ALA A 231 -14.75 -7.42 8.61
C ALA A 231 -13.67 -7.74 9.67
N ASN A 232 -13.90 -7.24 10.89
CA ASN A 232 -13.10 -7.55 12.08
C ASN A 232 -11.59 -7.32 11.90
N SER A 233 -11.21 -6.45 10.98
CA SER A 233 -9.81 -6.19 10.62
C SER A 233 -9.23 -5.04 11.42
N VAL A 234 -7.90 -5.03 11.56
CA VAL A 234 -7.15 -4.03 12.31
C VAL A 234 -6.21 -3.29 11.36
N VAL A 235 -6.37 -1.97 11.25
CA VAL A 235 -5.51 -1.10 10.46
C VAL A 235 -4.81 -0.12 11.39
N THR A 236 -3.53 -0.33 11.68
CA THR A 236 -2.85 0.45 12.72
C THR A 236 -1.43 0.86 12.35
N GLY A 237 -1.01 2.05 12.79
CA GLY A 237 0.37 2.52 12.63
C GLY A 237 0.84 2.72 11.20
N ASN A 238 -0.08 2.81 10.23
CA ASN A 238 0.30 2.97 8.83
C ASN A 238 0.48 4.45 8.45
N ARG A 239 1.39 4.71 7.53
CA ARG A 239 1.55 6.00 6.87
C ARG A 239 0.94 5.94 5.47
N ILE A 240 -0.08 6.74 5.23
CA ILE A 240 -0.88 6.75 4.00
C ILE A 240 -0.82 8.17 3.41
N GLU A 241 -0.10 8.34 2.30
CA GLU A 241 0.27 9.67 1.83
C GLU A 241 0.03 9.89 0.34
N GLY A 242 -0.61 11.01 0.01
CA GLY A 242 -0.71 11.54 -1.35
C GLY A 242 -1.67 10.78 -2.27
N ASN A 243 -2.60 9.99 -1.77
CA ASN A 243 -3.56 9.24 -2.57
C ASN A 243 -4.82 10.05 -2.90
N ARG A 244 -5.63 9.60 -3.85
CA ARG A 244 -6.96 10.15 -4.07
C ARG A 244 -7.85 9.89 -2.85
N VAL A 245 -7.84 8.66 -2.33
CA VAL A 245 -8.42 8.30 -1.05
C VAL A 245 -7.36 7.61 -0.22
N GLY A 246 -7.07 8.12 0.96
CA GLY A 246 -6.08 7.51 1.85
C GLY A 246 -6.56 6.13 2.32
N LEU A 247 -7.67 6.10 3.02
CA LEU A 247 -8.32 4.88 3.48
C LEU A 247 -9.76 4.84 2.96
N TYR A 248 -10.10 3.83 2.19
CA TYR A 248 -11.46 3.61 1.72
C TYR A 248 -12.06 2.35 2.37
N VAL A 249 -13.17 2.52 3.06
CA VAL A 249 -13.91 1.45 3.75
C VAL A 249 -15.27 1.34 3.08
N GLU A 250 -15.49 0.29 2.32
CA GLU A 250 -16.70 0.09 1.53
C GLU A 250 -17.37 -1.24 1.88
N GLN A 251 -18.67 -1.22 2.16
CA GLN A 251 -19.48 -2.39 2.54
C GLN A 251 -18.84 -3.24 3.66
N SER A 252 -18.10 -2.58 4.56
CA SER A 252 -17.22 -3.22 5.53
C SER A 252 -17.65 -2.90 6.96
N ALA A 253 -17.45 -3.84 7.88
CA ALA A 253 -17.97 -3.70 9.23
C ALA A 253 -17.00 -4.13 10.33
N SER A 254 -17.16 -3.51 11.51
CA SER A 254 -16.45 -3.91 12.75
C SER A 254 -14.92 -3.86 12.64
N ASN A 255 -14.38 -2.96 11.82
CA ASN A 255 -12.94 -2.78 11.68
C ASN A 255 -12.42 -1.73 12.67
N ASP A 256 -11.23 -1.96 13.21
CA ASP A 256 -10.50 -1.06 14.09
C ASP A 256 -9.39 -0.35 13.33
N ILE A 257 -9.51 0.97 13.21
CA ILE A 257 -8.60 1.81 12.43
C ILE A 257 -7.97 2.81 13.39
N SER A 258 -6.69 2.60 13.75
CA SER A 258 -6.08 3.40 14.79
C SER A 258 -4.62 3.76 14.54
N ASP A 259 -4.18 4.85 15.16
CA ASP A 259 -2.78 5.27 15.17
C ASP A 259 -2.17 5.39 13.74
N ASN A 260 -2.99 5.67 12.73
CA ASN A 260 -2.53 5.86 11.36
C ASN A 260 -2.28 7.34 11.06
N GLN A 261 -1.37 7.60 10.15
CA GLN A 261 -1.12 8.92 9.57
C GLN A 261 -1.72 9.00 8.16
N LEU A 262 -2.77 9.80 7.99
CA LEU A 262 -3.41 10.07 6.70
C LEU A 262 -2.99 11.48 6.23
N LEU A 263 -2.02 11.54 5.31
CA LEU A 263 -1.31 12.76 4.98
C LEU A 263 -1.49 13.16 3.52
N HIS A 264 -1.81 14.42 3.25
CA HIS A 264 -1.83 14.98 1.89
C HIS A 264 -2.68 14.19 0.89
N ASN A 265 -3.72 13.46 1.35
CA ASN A 265 -4.65 12.77 0.46
C ASN A 265 -5.74 13.76 -0.01
N PHE A 266 -6.39 13.46 -1.12
CA PHE A 266 -7.57 14.27 -1.47
C PHE A 266 -8.71 13.98 -0.48
N VAL A 267 -9.00 12.71 -0.17
CA VAL A 267 -9.85 12.31 0.95
C VAL A 267 -8.98 11.50 1.92
N GLY A 268 -8.91 11.92 3.19
CA GLY A 268 -8.16 11.17 4.21
C GLY A 268 -8.77 9.79 4.43
N ALA A 269 -10.02 9.74 4.89
CA ALA A 269 -10.77 8.49 5.01
C ALA A 269 -12.18 8.63 4.39
N GLN A 270 -12.63 7.58 3.71
CA GLN A 270 -13.96 7.48 3.14
C GLN A 270 -14.63 6.19 3.60
N LEU A 271 -15.86 6.32 4.14
CA LEU A 271 -16.71 5.19 4.49
C LEU A 271 -17.93 5.20 3.57
N SER A 272 -18.24 4.06 2.94
CA SER A 272 -19.42 3.90 2.07
C SER A 272 -20.13 2.60 2.42
N SER A 273 -21.43 2.70 2.68
CA SER A 273 -22.28 1.54 3.03
C SER A 273 -21.68 0.66 4.15
N SER A 274 -21.00 1.29 5.11
CA SER A 274 -20.17 0.63 6.12
C SER A 274 -20.69 0.89 7.54
N GLU A 275 -20.53 -0.09 8.44
CA GLU A 275 -21.09 0.03 9.77
C GLU A 275 -20.18 -0.47 10.90
N ASN A 276 -20.39 0.08 12.11
CA ASN A 276 -19.71 -0.35 13.33
C ASN A 276 -18.17 -0.28 13.27
N ASN A 277 -17.58 0.49 12.36
CA ASN A 277 -16.13 0.70 12.31
C ASN A 277 -15.71 1.78 13.32
N ARG A 278 -14.51 1.65 13.85
CA ARG A 278 -13.95 2.59 14.82
C ARG A 278 -12.69 3.24 14.26
N LEU A 279 -12.69 4.57 14.16
CA LEU A 279 -11.52 5.36 13.78
C LEU A 279 -11.06 6.15 14.98
N PHE A 280 -9.93 5.77 15.57
CA PHE A 280 -9.46 6.43 16.78
C PHE A 280 -7.95 6.64 16.78
N ARG A 281 -7.53 7.78 17.35
CA ARG A 281 -6.11 8.16 17.44
C ARG A 281 -5.38 8.20 16.08
N ASN A 282 -6.09 8.53 15.01
CA ASN A 282 -5.46 8.76 13.70
C ASN A 282 -5.11 10.22 13.53
N ASP A 283 -4.04 10.50 12.79
CA ASP A 283 -3.62 11.83 12.41
C ASP A 283 -4.12 12.15 11.01
N PHE A 284 -5.05 13.08 10.88
CA PHE A 284 -5.53 13.61 9.61
C PHE A 284 -4.86 14.96 9.34
N ILE A 285 -3.91 14.99 8.41
CA ILE A 285 -3.07 16.17 8.19
C ILE A 285 -3.01 16.51 6.70
N SER A 286 -3.36 17.74 6.38
CA SER A 286 -3.28 18.32 5.03
C SER A 286 -4.05 17.52 3.94
N ASN A 287 -5.12 16.85 4.34
CA ASN A 287 -6.03 16.27 3.38
C ASN A 287 -7.01 17.35 2.90
N VAL A 288 -7.53 17.22 1.69
CA VAL A 288 -8.54 18.15 1.16
C VAL A 288 -9.87 17.95 1.88
N ILE A 289 -10.23 16.71 2.13
CA ILE A 289 -11.36 16.29 2.93
C ILE A 289 -10.79 15.34 3.97
N GLN A 290 -10.99 15.62 5.24
CA GLN A 290 -10.41 14.78 6.29
C GLN A 290 -11.11 13.42 6.35
N VAL A 291 -12.42 13.41 6.47
CA VAL A 291 -13.23 12.20 6.51
C VAL A 291 -14.59 12.44 5.89
N GLN A 292 -15.12 11.43 5.21
CA GLN A 292 -16.49 11.46 4.69
C GLN A 292 -17.18 10.10 4.89
N ALA A 293 -18.50 10.14 5.01
CA ALA A 293 -19.32 8.94 5.11
C ALA A 293 -20.58 9.08 4.24
N GLU A 294 -20.92 8.01 3.54
CA GLU A 294 -22.13 7.88 2.73
C GLU A 294 -22.82 6.55 3.04
N ASP A 295 -24.13 6.58 3.28
CA ASP A 295 -24.93 5.39 3.62
C ASP A 295 -24.32 4.51 4.74
N SER A 296 -23.64 5.16 5.68
CA SER A 296 -22.83 4.49 6.71
C SER A 296 -23.37 4.78 8.10
N HIS A 297 -23.45 3.74 8.96
CA HIS A 297 -24.13 3.84 10.25
C HIS A 297 -23.29 3.31 11.40
N ASN A 298 -23.50 3.87 12.59
CA ASN A 298 -22.85 3.43 13.84
C ASN A 298 -21.31 3.42 13.79
N ASN A 299 -20.69 4.13 12.85
CA ASN A 299 -19.25 4.31 12.84
C ASN A 299 -18.83 5.34 13.91
N GLN A 300 -17.71 5.13 14.56
CA GLN A 300 -17.24 5.96 15.64
C GLN A 300 -15.96 6.68 15.27
N LEU A 301 -15.94 8.01 15.43
CA LEU A 301 -14.72 8.81 15.44
C LEU A 301 -14.41 9.17 16.90
N ARG A 302 -13.17 8.95 17.33
CA ARG A 302 -12.79 9.31 18.68
C ARG A 302 -11.29 9.59 18.81
N GLU A 303 -10.95 10.68 19.48
CA GLU A 303 -9.56 11.00 19.80
C GLU A 303 -8.65 11.06 18.55
N ASN A 304 -9.17 11.45 17.39
CA ASN A 304 -8.34 11.70 16.23
C ASN A 304 -7.79 13.12 16.25
N PHE A 305 -6.66 13.32 15.63
CA PHE A 305 -6.12 14.65 15.37
C PHE A 305 -6.56 15.14 13.98
N TRP A 306 -7.08 16.36 13.94
CA TRP A 306 -7.57 17.04 12.74
C TRP A 306 -6.83 18.38 12.60
N ASP A 307 -6.02 18.56 11.59
CA ASP A 307 -5.19 19.77 11.45
C ASP A 307 -5.98 21.03 11.08
N ASP A 308 -7.20 20.86 10.58
CA ASP A 308 -8.15 21.96 10.31
C ASP A 308 -9.05 22.29 11.51
N HIS A 309 -8.96 21.54 12.62
CA HIS A 309 -9.78 21.77 13.82
C HIS A 309 -9.23 22.89 14.69
N GLN A 310 -10.05 23.90 14.97
CA GLN A 310 -9.74 24.94 15.94
C GLN A 310 -10.31 24.56 17.33
N GLY A 311 -9.64 23.60 17.97
CA GLY A 311 -10.04 23.11 19.28
C GLY A 311 -9.66 24.05 20.42
N ILE A 312 -10.35 23.87 21.57
CA ILE A 312 -10.04 24.55 22.84
C ILE A 312 -9.98 23.48 23.92
N ASP A 313 -8.91 23.48 24.70
CA ASP A 313 -8.73 22.56 25.84
C ASP A 313 -8.68 23.38 27.16
N PHE A 314 -9.82 23.52 27.83
CA PHE A 314 -9.91 24.23 29.10
C PHE A 314 -9.36 23.43 30.27
N SER A 315 -9.38 22.12 30.15
CA SER A 315 -9.00 21.22 31.25
C SER A 315 -7.51 20.87 31.27
N GLY A 316 -6.78 21.13 30.15
CA GLY A 316 -5.40 20.70 29.95
C GLY A 316 -5.26 19.20 29.78
N SER A 317 -6.33 18.54 29.28
CA SER A 317 -6.37 17.09 29.05
C SER A 317 -5.64 16.64 27.79
N GLY A 318 -5.27 17.57 26.89
CA GLY A 318 -4.75 17.30 25.57
C GLY A 318 -5.83 16.97 24.53
N ARG A 319 -7.10 17.10 24.91
CA ARG A 319 -8.29 16.91 24.06
C ARG A 319 -9.05 18.21 23.95
N SER A 320 -9.69 18.43 22.83
CA SER A 320 -10.57 19.59 22.66
C SER A 320 -11.90 19.36 23.38
N ASP A 321 -12.38 20.39 24.07
CA ASP A 321 -13.73 20.45 24.65
C ASP A 321 -14.77 20.79 23.56
N LEU A 322 -14.33 21.13 22.34
CA LEU A 322 -15.19 21.34 21.19
C LEU A 322 -15.10 20.10 20.26
N PRO A 323 -16.22 19.51 19.87
CA PRO A 323 -16.22 18.37 18.97
C PRO A 323 -15.78 18.78 17.57
N TYR A 324 -15.12 17.85 16.85
CA TYR A 324 -14.91 17.95 15.41
C TYR A 324 -16.10 17.34 14.68
N LYS A 325 -16.60 18.04 13.69
CA LYS A 325 -17.70 17.56 12.83
C LYS A 325 -17.21 17.48 11.38
N ALA A 326 -17.27 16.29 10.81
CA ALA A 326 -16.96 16.09 9.40
C ALA A 326 -18.10 16.66 8.53
N ASP A 327 -17.85 17.76 7.87
CA ASP A 327 -18.85 18.45 7.04
C ASP A 327 -18.92 17.83 5.63
N PRO A 328 -20.06 17.29 5.21
CA PRO A 328 -20.26 16.76 3.85
C PRO A 328 -20.47 17.87 2.80
N PHE A 329 -20.51 19.16 3.20
CA PHE A 329 -20.87 20.27 2.31
C PHE A 329 -20.03 20.30 1.03
N PHE A 330 -18.72 20.24 1.16
CA PHE A 330 -17.83 20.31 0.00
C PHE A 330 -18.10 19.19 -1.01
N LEU A 331 -18.35 17.98 -0.53
CA LEU A 331 -18.70 16.83 -1.38
C LEU A 331 -20.05 17.02 -2.05
N THR A 332 -21.06 17.45 -1.31
CA THR A 332 -22.40 17.69 -1.85
C THR A 332 -22.31 18.70 -3.00
N VAL A 333 -21.54 19.76 -2.82
CA VAL A 333 -21.34 20.78 -3.85
C VAL A 333 -20.52 20.26 -5.04
N THR A 334 -19.44 19.53 -4.80
CA THR A 334 -18.57 19.04 -5.88
C THR A 334 -19.15 17.84 -6.62
N ASN A 335 -19.99 17.04 -6.00
CA ASN A 335 -20.75 15.99 -6.68
C ASN A 335 -21.83 16.61 -7.59
N ALA A 336 -22.49 17.69 -7.12
CA ALA A 336 -23.46 18.41 -7.94
C ALA A 336 -22.79 19.20 -9.09
N ILE A 337 -21.64 19.81 -8.85
CA ILE A 337 -20.91 20.64 -9.80
C ILE A 337 -19.40 20.34 -9.72
N PRO A 338 -18.90 19.33 -10.46
CA PRO A 338 -17.50 18.87 -10.38
C PRO A 338 -16.45 19.96 -10.62
N SER A 339 -16.76 20.98 -11.42
CA SER A 339 -15.85 22.09 -11.68
C SER A 339 -15.54 22.96 -10.44
N LEU A 340 -16.35 22.89 -9.39
CA LEU A 340 -16.10 23.63 -8.14
C LEU A 340 -14.97 23.02 -7.30
N GLN A 341 -14.46 21.86 -7.65
CA GLN A 341 -13.25 21.29 -7.04
C GLN A 341 -12.04 22.25 -7.15
N ILE A 342 -12.00 23.12 -8.16
CA ILE A 342 -10.95 24.14 -8.33
C ILE A 342 -11.00 25.20 -7.22
N LEU A 343 -12.15 25.43 -6.60
CA LEU A 343 -12.36 26.46 -5.58
C LEU A 343 -12.11 25.97 -4.14
N PHE A 344 -11.59 24.78 -3.99
CA PHE A 344 -11.40 24.09 -2.73
C PHE A 344 -10.83 24.98 -1.60
N ASN A 345 -9.80 25.76 -1.81
CA ASN A 345 -9.21 26.67 -0.81
C ASN A 345 -9.62 28.13 -1.00
N ALA A 346 -10.70 28.41 -1.75
CA ALA A 346 -11.13 29.78 -1.92
C ALA A 346 -11.81 30.30 -0.65
N PRO A 347 -11.46 31.49 -0.14
CA PRO A 347 -12.07 32.06 1.07
C PRO A 347 -13.59 32.13 1.03
N GLY A 348 -14.20 32.18 -0.16
CA GLY A 348 -15.65 32.19 -0.35
C GLY A 348 -16.32 30.84 -0.07
N MET A 349 -15.61 29.73 -0.15
CA MET A 349 -16.18 28.40 0.16
C MET A 349 -16.54 28.27 1.63
N PHE A 350 -15.70 28.79 2.53
CA PHE A 350 -15.98 28.82 3.96
C PHE A 350 -17.27 29.62 4.31
N VAL A 351 -17.52 30.71 3.59
CA VAL A 351 -18.77 31.49 3.76
C VAL A 351 -19.95 30.70 3.25
N LEU A 352 -19.84 30.03 2.10
CA LEU A 352 -20.90 29.18 1.56
C LEU A 352 -21.22 28.01 2.50
N GLU A 353 -20.20 27.33 2.98
CA GLU A 353 -20.33 26.25 3.98
C GLU A 353 -21.14 26.71 5.19
N SER A 354 -20.79 27.85 5.78
CA SER A 354 -21.52 28.42 6.93
C SER A 354 -22.99 28.77 6.64
N MET A 355 -23.34 29.01 5.39
CA MET A 355 -24.73 29.33 4.97
C MET A 355 -25.59 28.08 4.74
N PHE A 356 -24.99 26.94 4.44
CA PHE A 356 -25.69 25.68 4.13
C PHE A 356 -25.73 24.66 5.28
N GLN A 357 -25.22 25.00 6.45
CA GLN A 357 -25.16 24.11 7.64
C GLN A 357 -26.54 23.70 8.22
N ASN A 358 -27.56 23.59 7.44
CA ASN A 358 -28.94 23.37 7.92
C ASN A 358 -29.30 21.87 8.11
N ASP A 359 -28.50 20.91 7.67
CA ASP A 359 -28.82 19.48 7.81
C ASP A 359 -27.73 18.75 8.58
N THR A 360 -27.85 18.75 9.91
CA THR A 360 -26.87 18.15 10.82
C THR A 360 -27.15 16.66 11.14
N GLY A 361 -28.09 16.03 10.42
CA GLY A 361 -28.63 14.73 10.81
C GLY A 361 -27.70 13.53 10.66
N ASN A 362 -26.62 13.63 9.84
CA ASN A 362 -25.76 12.48 9.49
C ASN A 362 -24.25 12.79 9.54
N TRP A 363 -23.83 13.76 10.32
CA TRP A 363 -22.40 14.09 10.40
C TRP A 363 -21.67 13.12 11.31
N MET A 364 -20.56 12.59 10.83
CA MET A 364 -19.62 11.88 11.71
C MET A 364 -18.99 12.91 12.66
N THR A 365 -19.06 12.64 13.95
CA THR A 365 -18.56 13.56 14.98
C THR A 365 -17.52 12.87 15.84
N ASP A 366 -16.38 13.52 16.02
CA ASP A 366 -15.39 13.18 17.06
C ASP A 366 -15.66 14.09 18.27
N GLU A 367 -16.17 13.51 19.34
CA GLU A 367 -16.55 14.28 20.56
C GLU A 367 -15.35 14.68 21.40
N SER A 368 -14.17 14.16 21.13
CA SER A 368 -12.96 14.40 21.92
C SER A 368 -11.69 14.46 21.07
N PRO A 369 -11.63 15.34 20.04
CA PRO A 369 -10.49 15.40 19.15
C PRO A 369 -9.21 15.80 19.89
N LEU A 370 -8.08 15.29 19.44
CA LEU A 370 -6.77 15.57 20.03
C LEU A 370 -6.30 16.98 19.66
N MET A 371 -5.67 17.66 20.61
CA MET A 371 -5.05 18.97 20.40
C MET A 371 -3.67 18.89 19.72
N ARG A 372 -3.08 17.71 19.66
CA ARG A 372 -1.78 17.45 19.03
C ARG A 372 -1.80 16.11 18.32
N PRO A 373 -1.04 15.96 17.22
CA PRO A 373 -0.95 14.69 16.53
C PRO A 373 -0.37 13.60 17.44
N VAL A 374 -0.84 12.37 17.22
CA VAL A 374 -0.32 11.16 17.88
C VAL A 374 1.13 10.91 17.48
N HIS A 375 1.44 11.15 16.19
CA HIS A 375 2.77 11.02 15.62
C HIS A 375 3.28 12.42 15.23
N PRO A 376 3.91 13.15 16.14
CA PRO A 376 4.45 14.46 15.79
C PRO A 376 5.47 14.30 14.64
N PRO A 377 5.49 15.25 13.70
CA PRO A 377 6.52 15.26 12.67
C PRO A 377 7.88 15.22 13.37
N PRO A 378 8.89 14.53 12.78
CA PRO A 378 10.23 14.54 13.31
C PRO A 378 10.60 16.00 13.59
N SER A 379 11.02 16.29 14.82
CA SER A 379 11.41 17.63 15.21
C SER A 379 12.43 18.10 14.19
N SER A 380 12.10 19.15 13.44
CA SER A 380 13.03 19.81 12.55
C SER A 380 14.03 20.57 13.43
N ASP A 381 14.92 19.86 14.07
CA ASP A 381 16.07 20.39 14.80
C ASP A 381 17.15 20.94 13.86
N GLU A 382 16.82 20.99 12.58
CA GLU A 382 17.50 21.88 11.63
C GLU A 382 16.50 22.94 11.13
N SER A 383 16.06 23.80 12.05
CA SER A 383 15.65 25.13 11.66
C SER A 383 16.85 25.75 10.94
N GLN A 384 16.77 25.87 9.61
CA GLN A 384 17.51 26.92 8.93
C GLN A 384 16.75 28.25 9.14
N PRO A 385 16.96 28.95 10.24
CA PRO A 385 16.39 30.29 10.40
C PRO A 385 16.98 31.28 9.42
N SER A 386 18.11 30.91 8.76
CA SER A 386 18.85 31.77 7.85
C SER A 386 18.12 32.07 6.53
N ALA A 387 17.39 31.12 5.95
CA ALA A 387 16.77 31.34 4.62
C ALA A 387 15.54 32.27 4.71
N LEU A 388 14.72 32.13 5.74
CA LEU A 388 13.55 33.01 5.94
C LEU A 388 13.99 34.43 6.30
N TRP A 389 14.96 34.60 7.18
CA TRP A 389 15.50 35.92 7.54
C TRP A 389 16.22 36.57 6.39
N VAL A 390 16.97 35.83 5.60
CA VAL A 390 17.62 36.35 4.38
C VAL A 390 16.58 36.80 3.36
N SER A 391 15.50 36.05 3.16
CA SER A 391 14.39 36.42 2.27
C SER A 391 13.69 37.69 2.75
N CYS A 392 13.40 37.81 4.04
CA CYS A 392 12.79 38.99 4.63
C CYS A 392 13.71 40.22 4.54
N ILE A 393 15.01 40.07 4.76
CA ILE A 393 16.00 41.15 4.63
C ILE A 393 16.12 41.60 3.19
N LEU A 394 16.14 40.69 2.21
CA LEU A 394 16.18 41.01 0.78
C LEU A 394 14.90 41.73 0.33
N PHE A 395 13.74 41.33 0.85
CA PHE A 395 12.45 41.98 0.57
C PHE A 395 12.42 43.42 1.12
N LEU A 396 12.89 43.62 2.38
CA LEU A 396 13.02 44.94 2.99
C LEU A 396 14.07 45.81 2.29
N ALA A 397 15.21 45.24 1.93
CA ALA A 397 16.26 45.96 1.17
C ALA A 397 15.80 46.38 -0.24
N GLY A 398 14.98 45.55 -0.90
CA GLY A 398 14.35 45.87 -2.18
C GLY A 398 13.24 46.92 -2.10
N ALA A 399 12.55 47.01 -0.97
CA ALA A 399 11.47 47.98 -0.76
C ALA A 399 11.98 49.42 -0.46
N VAL A 400 13.16 49.54 0.17
CA VAL A 400 13.74 50.84 0.56
C VAL A 400 13.97 51.80 -0.64
N PRO A 401 14.51 51.36 -1.81
CA PRO A 401 14.66 52.27 -2.97
C PRO A 401 13.31 52.68 -3.59
N PHE A 402 12.28 51.88 -3.48
CA PHE A 402 10.94 52.26 -3.96
C PHE A 402 10.31 53.36 -3.11
N PHE A 403 10.44 53.31 -1.79
CA PHE A 403 9.96 54.35 -0.90
C PHE A 403 10.75 55.65 -1.06
N ARG A 404 12.06 55.58 -1.26
CA ARG A 404 12.89 56.78 -1.50
C ARG A 404 12.59 57.48 -2.83
N LYS A 405 12.14 56.76 -3.86
CA LYS A 405 11.77 57.37 -5.16
C LYS A 405 10.33 57.92 -5.15
N GLY A 406 9.44 57.34 -4.33
CA GLY A 406 8.04 57.79 -4.18
C GLY A 406 7.90 59.12 -3.43
N VAL A 407 8.76 59.38 -2.45
CA VAL A 407 8.70 60.59 -1.62
C VAL A 407 9.33 61.83 -2.30
N LYS A 408 10.03 61.70 -3.45
CA LYS A 408 10.61 62.82 -4.21
C LYS A 408 9.72 63.36 -5.33
N ARG A 409 8.44 62.99 -5.37
CA ARG A 409 7.44 63.45 -6.35
C ARG A 409 6.12 63.89 -5.72
N ILE A 410 6.20 64.61 -4.59
CA ILE A 410 5.11 65.47 -4.09
C ILE A 410 5.75 66.82 -3.76
#